data_295a57347de83159f1101e8234c68d63
#
_entry.id   295a57347de83159f1101e8234c68d63
#
_cell.length_a   1.000
_cell.length_b   1.000
_cell.length_c   1.000
_cell.angle_alpha   90.00
_cell.angle_beta   90.00
_cell.angle_gamma   90.00
#
_symmetry.space_group_name_H-M   'P 1'
#
loop_
_entity.id
_entity.type
_entity.pdbx_description
1 polymer ?
#
loop_
_entity_poly.entity_id
_entity_poly.type
_entity_poly.pdbx_seq_one_letter_code
_entity_poly.pdbx_strand_id
1 'polypeptide(L)'
;MYLKKYHIHFVGIGGIGMSGIAELLLNLGYKVSGSDLKASDITERLQALGGIIFEGHQADQISGADVVVTSSAVSSDNPEVQAAERKSIPVIPRAEMLAELMRLKYSVAIAGAHGKTT
;
A
#
# COMPACT_ATOMS: atom_id res chain seq x y z
N MET A 1 2.28 -7.31 21.55
CA MET A 1 2.79 -6.53 20.43
C MET A 1 1.64 -5.83 19.71
N TYR A 2 1.86 -4.67 19.34
CA TYR A 2 0.89 -3.96 18.53
C TYR A 2 1.59 -3.42 17.28
N LEU A 3 0.80 -3.12 16.30
CA LEU A 3 1.33 -2.68 15.02
C LEU A 3 1.27 -1.17 14.95
N LYS A 4 2.40 -0.60 14.56
CA LYS A 4 2.43 0.80 14.21
C LYS A 4 1.60 1.00 12.95
N LYS A 5 0.83 2.07 12.90
CA LYS A 5 0.01 2.36 11.72
C LYS A 5 0.88 3.07 10.69
N TYR A 6 1.41 2.29 9.79
CA TYR A 6 2.20 2.82 8.69
C TYR A 6 1.29 3.44 7.63
N HIS A 7 1.86 4.37 6.91
CA HIS A 7 1.24 4.96 5.74
C HIS A 7 1.87 4.32 4.50
N ILE A 8 1.08 3.60 3.75
CA ILE A 8 1.54 2.89 2.55
C ILE A 8 0.96 3.60 1.33
N HIS A 9 1.81 3.99 0.40
CA HIS A 9 1.39 4.66 -0.83
C HIS A 9 1.59 3.72 -2.01
N PHE A 10 0.56 3.57 -2.83
CA PHE A 10 0.58 2.68 -3.99
C PHE A 10 0.66 3.50 -5.26
N VAL A 11 1.64 3.21 -6.10
CA VAL A 11 1.73 3.81 -7.44
C VAL A 11 1.00 2.88 -8.40
N GLY A 12 -0.07 3.35 -9.02
CA GLY A 12 -0.93 2.53 -9.84
C GLY A 12 -1.90 1.69 -9.01
N ILE A 13 -2.54 2.30 -8.05
CA ILE A 13 -3.33 1.61 -7.02
C ILE A 13 -4.51 0.84 -7.60
N GLY A 14 -5.05 1.28 -8.75
CA GLY A 14 -6.16 0.59 -9.40
C GLY A 14 -5.75 -0.61 -10.22
N GLY A 15 -4.45 -0.92 -10.30
CA GLY A 15 -3.96 -2.02 -11.10
C GLY A 15 -4.33 -3.38 -10.53
N ILE A 16 -4.21 -4.39 -11.40
CA ILE A 16 -4.50 -5.77 -11.03
C ILE A 16 -3.57 -6.19 -9.90
N GLY A 17 -4.16 -6.69 -8.82
CA GLY A 17 -3.40 -7.15 -7.66
C GLY A 17 -2.97 -6.05 -6.71
N MET A 18 -2.98 -4.79 -7.15
CA MET A 18 -2.63 -3.66 -6.27
C MET A 18 -3.81 -3.30 -5.39
N SER A 19 -4.99 -3.19 -5.99
CA SER A 19 -6.19 -2.78 -5.26
C SER A 19 -6.56 -3.77 -4.16
N GLY A 20 -6.36 -5.06 -4.40
CA GLY A 20 -6.65 -6.07 -3.38
C GLY A 20 -5.76 -5.92 -2.16
N ILE A 21 -4.48 -5.65 -2.38
CA ILE A 21 -3.55 -5.43 -1.27
C ILE A 21 -3.91 -4.15 -0.52
N ALA A 22 -4.24 -3.09 -1.27
CA ALA A 22 -4.64 -1.82 -0.66
C ALA A 22 -5.89 -1.99 0.20
N GLU A 23 -6.87 -2.71 -0.30
CA GLU A 23 -8.11 -2.96 0.44
C GLU A 23 -7.83 -3.74 1.73
N LEU A 24 -6.98 -4.75 1.65
CA LEU A 24 -6.62 -5.53 2.82
C LEU A 24 -5.95 -4.66 3.88
N LEU A 25 -5.03 -3.79 3.46
CA LEU A 25 -4.36 -2.89 4.39
C LEU A 25 -5.32 -1.91 5.03
N LEU A 26 -6.28 -1.40 4.26
CA LEU A 26 -7.30 -0.52 4.81
C LEU A 26 -8.12 -1.25 5.87
N ASN A 27 -8.49 -2.50 5.61
CA ASN A 27 -9.25 -3.30 6.56
C ASN A 27 -8.45 -3.60 7.83
N LEU A 28 -7.13 -3.62 7.71
CA LEU A 28 -6.26 -3.83 8.87
C LEU A 28 -5.98 -2.54 9.65
N GLY A 29 -6.49 -1.41 9.18
CA GLY A 29 -6.34 -0.15 9.88
C GLY A 29 -5.15 0.70 9.49
N TYR A 30 -4.44 0.32 8.44
CA TYR A 30 -3.32 1.11 7.94
C TYR A 30 -3.83 2.32 7.15
N LYS A 31 -3.02 3.36 7.12
CA LYS A 31 -3.29 4.50 6.27
C LYS A 31 -2.79 4.16 4.87
N VAL A 32 -3.68 4.26 3.89
CA VAL A 32 -3.37 3.91 2.50
C VAL A 32 -3.66 5.10 1.62
N SER A 33 -2.71 5.43 0.78
CA SER A 33 -2.90 6.39 -0.29
C SER A 33 -2.42 5.76 -1.59
N GLY A 34 -2.75 6.37 -2.69
CA GLY A 34 -2.29 5.86 -3.97
C GLY A 34 -2.64 6.79 -5.10
N SER A 35 -2.01 6.54 -6.23
CA SER A 35 -2.23 7.29 -7.44
C SER A 35 -2.56 6.34 -8.58
N ASP A 36 -3.31 6.84 -9.55
CA ASP A 36 -3.59 6.12 -10.78
C ASP A 36 -3.82 7.13 -11.88
N LEU A 37 -3.65 6.68 -13.12
CA LEU A 37 -3.83 7.58 -14.26
C LEU A 37 -5.28 8.02 -14.40
N LYS A 38 -6.23 7.15 -14.05
CA LYS A 38 -7.65 7.45 -14.18
C LYS A 38 -8.42 6.91 -12.98
N ALA A 39 -9.44 7.65 -12.60
CA ALA A 39 -10.41 7.15 -11.64
C ALA A 39 -11.17 5.97 -12.24
N SER A 40 -11.56 5.03 -11.39
CA SER A 40 -12.29 3.84 -11.80
C SER A 40 -13.19 3.40 -10.65
N ASP A 41 -14.04 2.42 -10.91
CA ASP A 41 -14.85 1.83 -9.84
C ASP A 41 -13.99 1.29 -8.71
N ILE A 42 -12.82 0.77 -9.08
CA ILE A 42 -11.87 0.22 -8.09
C ILE A 42 -11.34 1.33 -7.19
N THR A 43 -10.90 2.44 -7.78
CA THR A 43 -10.38 3.55 -6.98
C THR A 43 -11.47 4.21 -6.15
N GLU A 44 -12.69 4.27 -6.67
CA GLU A 44 -13.81 4.80 -5.90
C GLU A 44 -14.13 3.92 -4.70
N ARG A 45 -14.06 2.60 -4.88
CA ARG A 45 -14.26 1.67 -3.78
C ARG A 45 -13.21 1.87 -2.69
N LEU A 46 -11.95 2.04 -3.10
CA LEU A 46 -10.87 2.27 -2.14
C LEU A 46 -11.07 3.57 -1.38
N GLN A 47 -11.53 4.62 -2.05
CA GLN A 47 -11.86 5.87 -1.38
C GLN A 47 -12.97 5.68 -0.36
N ALA A 48 -13.98 4.91 -0.71
CA ALA A 48 -15.09 4.64 0.21
C ALA A 48 -14.62 3.90 1.44
N LEU A 49 -13.56 3.11 1.32
CA LEU A 49 -12.98 2.38 2.45
C LEU A 49 -11.99 3.22 3.26
N GLY A 50 -11.76 4.45 2.87
CA GLY A 50 -10.88 5.35 3.60
C GLY A 50 -9.56 5.65 2.93
N GLY A 51 -9.33 5.13 1.73
CA GLY A 51 -8.11 5.39 0.99
C GLY A 51 -8.07 6.81 0.43
N ILE A 52 -6.87 7.36 0.34
CA ILE A 52 -6.65 8.69 -0.23
C ILE A 52 -6.13 8.47 -1.65
N ILE A 53 -6.95 8.77 -2.64
CA ILE A 53 -6.65 8.44 -4.03
C ILE A 53 -6.43 9.71 -4.83
N PHE A 54 -5.34 9.72 -5.59
CA PHE A 54 -5.00 10.83 -6.47
C PHE A 54 -5.12 10.38 -7.92
N GLU A 55 -5.60 11.26 -8.76
CA GLU A 55 -5.59 11.02 -10.19
C GLU A 55 -4.34 11.67 -10.77
N GLY A 56 -3.55 10.89 -11.51
CA GLY A 56 -2.26 11.34 -12.01
C GLY A 56 -1.14 11.11 -11.00
N HIS A 57 0.09 11.16 -11.49
CA HIS A 57 1.27 10.91 -10.65
C HIS A 57 2.02 12.21 -10.42
N GLN A 58 2.27 12.55 -9.16
CA GLN A 58 3.04 13.74 -8.79
C GLN A 58 3.90 13.44 -7.58
N ALA A 59 5.07 14.04 -7.56
CA ALA A 59 6.08 13.75 -6.53
C ALA A 59 5.56 13.99 -5.11
N ASP A 60 4.78 15.04 -4.91
CA ASP A 60 4.34 15.41 -3.57
C ASP A 60 3.23 14.50 -3.03
N GLN A 61 2.68 13.62 -3.85
CA GLN A 61 1.62 12.73 -3.41
C GLN A 61 2.10 11.62 -2.49
N ILE A 62 3.41 11.40 -2.43
CA ILE A 62 3.98 10.41 -1.51
C ILE A 62 4.34 11.00 -0.14
N SER A 63 4.00 12.25 0.11
CA SER A 63 4.36 12.92 1.36
C SER A 63 3.77 12.18 2.55
N GLY A 64 4.62 11.90 3.53
CA GLY A 64 4.20 11.19 4.74
C GLY A 64 4.15 9.68 4.60
N ALA A 65 4.41 9.14 3.42
CA ALA A 65 4.41 7.69 3.23
C ALA A 65 5.62 7.05 3.92
N ASP A 66 5.39 5.93 4.56
CA ASP A 66 6.46 5.14 5.15
C ASP A 66 7.05 4.16 4.15
N VAL A 67 6.26 3.77 3.16
CA VAL A 67 6.70 2.86 2.11
C VAL A 67 5.88 3.13 0.86
N VAL A 68 6.50 2.93 -0.29
CA VAL A 68 5.85 3.09 -1.60
C VAL A 68 5.84 1.73 -2.29
N VAL A 69 4.67 1.31 -2.75
CA VAL A 69 4.50 0.03 -3.44
C VAL A 69 4.34 0.29 -4.93
N THR A 70 5.09 -0.43 -5.72
CA THR A 70 5.01 -0.33 -7.19
C THR A 70 4.76 -1.69 -7.81
N SER A 71 4.56 -1.69 -9.11
CA SER A 71 4.45 -2.93 -9.89
C SER A 71 5.38 -2.84 -11.09
N SER A 72 5.50 -3.95 -11.81
CA SER A 72 6.33 -3.98 -13.01
C SER A 72 5.80 -3.07 -14.12
N ALA A 73 4.53 -2.66 -14.02
CA ALA A 73 3.94 -1.73 -14.98
C ALA A 73 4.35 -0.28 -14.74
N VAL A 74 4.96 0.01 -13.58
CA VAL A 74 5.36 1.37 -13.23
C VAL A 74 6.81 1.59 -13.63
N SER A 75 7.05 2.65 -14.39
CA SER A 75 8.39 2.97 -14.85
C SER A 75 9.25 3.51 -13.70
N SER A 76 10.55 3.22 -13.76
CA SER A 76 11.48 3.72 -12.74
C SER A 76 11.62 5.24 -12.77
N ASP A 77 11.21 5.90 -13.85
CA ASP A 77 11.25 7.35 -13.93
C ASP A 77 9.92 7.99 -13.51
N ASN A 78 8.98 7.22 -12.98
CA ASN A 78 7.75 7.76 -12.43
C ASN A 78 8.09 8.78 -11.35
N PRO A 79 7.45 9.96 -11.34
CA PRO A 79 7.82 11.02 -10.40
C PRO A 79 7.63 10.61 -8.94
N GLU A 80 6.66 9.77 -8.65
CA GLU A 80 6.45 9.32 -7.27
C GLU A 80 7.52 8.34 -6.82
N VAL A 81 7.95 7.45 -7.72
CA VAL A 81 9.04 6.52 -7.43
C VAL A 81 10.34 7.30 -7.20
N GLN A 82 10.63 8.26 -8.05
CA GLN A 82 11.84 9.08 -7.90
C GLN A 82 11.82 9.91 -6.62
N ALA A 83 10.66 10.46 -6.28
CA ALA A 83 10.53 11.23 -5.06
C ALA A 83 10.77 10.36 -3.83
N ALA A 84 10.27 9.13 -3.84
CA ALA A 84 10.50 8.20 -2.75
C ALA A 84 11.97 7.88 -2.60
N GLU A 85 12.65 7.65 -3.71
CA GLU A 85 14.08 7.36 -3.68
C GLU A 85 14.88 8.55 -3.14
N ARG A 86 14.54 9.76 -3.56
CA ARG A 86 15.22 10.96 -3.06
C ARG A 86 15.01 11.16 -1.56
N LYS A 87 13.87 10.75 -1.04
CA LYS A 87 13.54 10.92 0.37
C LYS A 87 13.91 9.70 1.20
N SER A 88 14.55 8.72 0.59
CA SER A 88 14.95 7.47 1.25
C SER A 88 13.75 6.70 1.80
N ILE A 89 12.60 6.82 1.15
CA ILE A 89 11.43 6.02 1.46
C ILE A 89 11.55 4.72 0.67
N PRO A 90 11.43 3.56 1.34
CA PRO A 90 11.55 2.28 0.63
C PRO A 90 10.51 2.15 -0.47
N VAL A 91 10.95 1.69 -1.64
CA VAL A 91 10.09 1.39 -2.77
C VAL A 91 10.13 -0.12 -2.96
N ILE A 92 9.01 -0.78 -2.77
CA ILE A 92 8.97 -2.24 -2.85
C ILE A 92 8.00 -2.68 -3.92
N PRO A 93 8.32 -3.78 -4.62
CA PRO A 93 7.39 -4.33 -5.61
C PRO A 93 6.16 -4.93 -4.94
N ARG A 94 5.08 -4.99 -5.70
CA ARG A 94 3.83 -5.59 -5.23
C ARG A 94 4.03 -6.99 -4.67
N ALA A 95 4.86 -7.79 -5.33
CA ALA A 95 5.08 -9.16 -4.89
C ALA A 95 5.71 -9.22 -3.50
N GLU A 96 6.65 -8.31 -3.23
CA GLU A 96 7.28 -8.25 -1.91
C GLU A 96 6.30 -7.77 -0.85
N MET A 97 5.45 -6.81 -1.20
CA MET A 97 4.43 -6.34 -0.28
C MET A 97 3.45 -7.45 0.05
N LEU A 98 3.07 -8.24 -0.94
CA LEU A 98 2.19 -9.38 -0.71
C LEU A 98 2.84 -10.39 0.22
N ALA A 99 4.13 -10.67 0.04
CA ALA A 99 4.86 -11.57 0.91
C ALA A 99 4.89 -11.05 2.35
N GLU A 100 5.10 -9.75 2.52
CA GLU A 100 5.07 -9.13 3.83
C GLU A 100 3.71 -9.27 4.50
N LEU A 101 2.65 -9.05 3.74
CA LEU A 101 1.30 -9.21 4.25
C LEU A 101 1.00 -10.64 4.68
N MET A 102 1.44 -11.59 3.89
CA MET A 102 1.26 -13.00 4.22
C MET A 102 1.98 -13.33 5.52
N ARG A 103 3.19 -12.85 5.67
CA ARG A 103 3.96 -13.07 6.88
C ARG A 103 3.30 -12.41 8.08
N LEU A 104 2.80 -11.20 7.92
CA LEU A 104 2.13 -10.49 8.98
C LEU A 104 0.84 -11.19 9.40
N LYS A 105 0.04 -11.64 8.43
CA LYS A 105 -1.17 -12.39 8.70
C LYS A 105 -0.86 -13.67 9.44
N TYR A 106 0.17 -14.36 9.03
CA TYR A 106 0.58 -15.60 9.65
C TYR A 106 0.99 -15.36 11.10
N SER A 107 1.74 -14.32 11.35
CA SER A 107 2.17 -13.98 12.70
C SER A 107 0.98 -13.66 13.60
N VAL A 108 0.00 -12.91 13.09
CA VAL A 108 -1.19 -12.59 13.83
C VAL A 108 -2.00 -13.84 14.12
N ALA A 109 -2.14 -14.72 13.14
CA ALA A 109 -2.88 -15.98 13.33
C ALA A 109 -2.20 -16.85 14.39
N ILE A 110 -0.89 -16.94 14.37
CA ILE A 110 -0.16 -17.71 15.36
C ILE A 110 -0.36 -17.10 16.75
N ALA A 111 -0.25 -15.79 16.86
CA ALA A 111 -0.46 -15.13 18.15
C ALA A 111 -1.88 -15.37 18.66
N GLY A 112 -2.88 -15.33 17.77
CA GLY A 112 -4.25 -15.59 18.15
C GLY A 112 -4.46 -17.02 18.61
N ALA A 113 -3.90 -17.98 17.88
CA ALA A 113 -3.99 -19.39 18.25
C ALA A 113 -3.30 -19.64 19.60
N HIS A 114 -2.15 -19.03 19.78
CA HIS A 114 -1.41 -19.15 21.02
C HIS A 114 -2.22 -18.59 22.20
N GLY A 115 -2.84 -17.45 21.99
CA GLY A 115 -3.70 -16.85 23.01
C GLY A 115 -4.88 -17.74 23.37
N LYS A 116 -5.40 -18.49 22.40
CA LYS A 116 -6.52 -19.38 22.65
C LYS A 116 -6.13 -20.60 23.50
N THR A 117 -4.90 -21.03 23.35
CA THR A 117 -4.46 -22.22 24.08
C THR A 117 -4.13 -21.91 25.53
N THR A 118 -3.95 -20.68 25.82
CA THR A 118 -3.73 -20.28 27.20
C THR A 118 -5.04 -19.98 27.90
#